data_7c8ee1e02abb130981bc04a1fa452244
#
_entry.id   7c8ee1e02abb130981bc04a1fa452244
#
_cell.length_a   1.000
_cell.length_b   1.000
_cell.length_c   1.000
_cell.angle_alpha   90.00
_cell.angle_beta   90.00
_cell.angle_gamma   90.00
#
_symmetry.space_group_name_H-M   'P 1'
#
loop_
_entity.id
_entity.type
_entity.pdbx_description
1 polymer ?
#
loop_
_entity_poly.entity_id
_entity_poly.type
_entity_poly.pdbx_seq_one_letter_code
_entity_poly.pdbx_strand_id
1 'polypeptide(L)'
;MKIRLLASTLALLTLTSCGALPDAISGKKEGLDMNMQQAADHADALLSATGAAIKPPVEWGRGPSSDPICTDFKNDATGKGQITRRRQVLTIISAERRGSFMGVVERSWKNSGYTITHVRNHPENPAIFAATPDGFRLTLDIGYKGQAYLDVSSPCVTESEVADPPPIPRDTPLPPNPNDPEDPTSDEPFGLPYLKSDFWSATTPISSPTPSAAGS
;
A
#
# COMPACT_ATOMS: atom_id res chain seq x y z
N MET A 1 74.50 17.70 -41.44
CA MET A 1 74.10 17.40 -42.83
C MET A 1 72.58 17.30 -42.88
N LYS A 2 71.93 18.19 -43.67
CA LYS A 2 70.55 18.27 -44.12
C LYS A 2 69.44 18.49 -43.06
N ILE A 3 69.09 19.75 -42.89
CA ILE A 3 67.88 20.38 -42.41
C ILE A 3 66.71 20.04 -43.33
N ARG A 4 65.54 19.70 -42.76
CA ARG A 4 64.29 19.91 -43.44
C ARG A 4 63.27 20.49 -42.45
N LEU A 5 62.90 21.73 -42.64
CA LEU A 5 61.73 22.43 -42.11
C LEU A 5 60.46 21.76 -42.68
N LEU A 6 59.48 21.61 -41.84
CA LEU A 6 58.12 21.46 -42.29
C LEU A 6 57.24 22.37 -41.46
N ALA A 7 56.56 23.29 -42.17
CA ALA A 7 55.64 24.26 -41.67
C ALA A 7 54.34 23.61 -41.18
N SER A 8 53.91 23.96 -39.97
CA SER A 8 52.61 23.58 -39.45
C SER A 8 51.62 24.72 -39.64
N THR A 9 50.66 24.53 -40.48
CA THR A 9 49.49 25.42 -40.67
C THR A 9 48.50 25.25 -39.51
N LEU A 10 48.26 26.36 -38.82
CA LEU A 10 47.28 26.47 -37.72
C LEU A 10 45.90 26.71 -38.32
N ALA A 11 45.02 25.72 -38.27
CA ALA A 11 43.61 25.88 -38.65
C ALA A 11 42.80 26.23 -37.39
N LEU A 12 42.34 27.49 -37.32
CA LEU A 12 41.32 27.91 -36.35
C LEU A 12 39.96 27.35 -36.77
N LEU A 13 39.46 26.39 -36.04
CA LEU A 13 38.05 25.95 -36.09
C LEU A 13 37.27 26.66 -34.98
N THR A 14 36.49 27.69 -35.36
CA THR A 14 35.47 28.30 -34.49
C THR A 14 34.26 27.39 -34.46
N LEU A 15 34.11 26.65 -33.36
CA LEU A 15 32.88 25.93 -33.04
C LEU A 15 31.90 26.89 -32.33
N THR A 16 30.99 27.49 -33.09
CA THR A 16 29.76 28.06 -32.53
C THR A 16 28.83 26.92 -32.14
N SER A 17 28.97 26.48 -30.91
CA SER A 17 28.00 25.58 -30.29
C SER A 17 26.83 26.42 -29.77
N CYS A 18 25.75 26.54 -30.56
CA CYS A 18 24.45 26.80 -29.99
C CYS A 18 24.07 25.63 -29.14
N GLY A 19 24.27 25.79 -27.84
CA GLY A 19 23.78 24.84 -26.84
C GLY A 19 22.26 24.85 -26.82
N ALA A 20 21.64 23.95 -27.55
CA ALA A 20 20.30 23.52 -27.23
C ALA A 20 20.39 22.86 -25.85
N LEU A 21 19.86 23.54 -24.82
CA LEU A 21 19.59 22.92 -23.53
C LEU A 21 18.71 21.71 -23.82
N PRO A 22 19.09 20.50 -23.39
CA PRO A 22 18.13 19.40 -23.42
C PRO A 22 16.97 19.81 -22.53
N ASP A 23 15.74 19.78 -23.07
CA ASP A 23 14.54 19.87 -22.30
C ASP A 23 14.59 18.82 -21.19
N ALA A 24 15.09 19.27 -20.04
CA ALA A 24 15.19 18.45 -18.86
C ALA A 24 13.77 18.17 -18.37
N ILE A 25 13.36 16.93 -18.65
CA ILE A 25 12.49 16.19 -17.75
C ILE A 25 11.10 16.77 -17.56
N SER A 26 10.33 16.80 -18.62
CA SER A 26 8.94 16.43 -18.48
C SER A 26 8.92 14.91 -18.31
N GLY A 27 9.15 14.46 -17.10
CA GLY A 27 8.91 13.07 -16.69
C GLY A 27 7.42 12.81 -16.77
N LYS A 28 6.93 12.60 -17.98
CA LYS A 28 5.63 11.97 -18.21
C LYS A 28 5.75 10.62 -17.51
N LYS A 29 5.24 10.50 -16.28
CA LYS A 29 4.97 9.20 -15.69
C LYS A 29 4.08 8.50 -16.71
N GLU A 30 4.66 7.59 -17.48
CA GLU A 30 3.87 6.70 -18.31
C GLU A 30 2.89 6.06 -17.36
N GLY A 31 1.59 6.29 -17.59
CA GLY A 31 0.54 5.64 -16.79
C GLY A 31 0.77 4.14 -16.92
N LEU A 32 0.56 3.42 -15.83
CA LEU A 32 0.64 1.96 -15.87
C LEU A 32 -0.18 1.46 -17.06
N ASP A 33 0.43 0.60 -17.86
CA ASP A 33 -0.24 -0.06 -18.99
C ASP A 33 -1.13 -1.20 -18.46
N MET A 34 -2.18 -0.81 -17.72
CA MET A 34 -3.19 -1.71 -17.17
C MET A 34 -4.57 -1.05 -17.19
N ASN A 35 -5.61 -1.88 -17.21
CA ASN A 35 -6.99 -1.46 -17.04
C ASN A 35 -7.44 -1.58 -15.57
N MET A 36 -8.68 -1.15 -15.26
CA MET A 36 -9.20 -1.15 -13.89
C MET A 36 -9.34 -2.55 -13.32
N GLN A 37 -9.70 -3.58 -14.12
CA GLN A 37 -9.76 -4.96 -13.62
C GLN A 37 -8.37 -5.47 -13.23
N GLN A 38 -7.35 -5.23 -14.04
CA GLN A 38 -5.97 -5.61 -13.72
C GLN A 38 -5.45 -4.86 -12.49
N ALA A 39 -5.86 -3.60 -12.33
CA ALA A 39 -5.53 -2.83 -11.12
C ALA A 39 -6.24 -3.38 -9.87
N ALA A 40 -7.48 -3.87 -10.01
CA ALA A 40 -8.22 -4.53 -8.93
C ALA A 40 -7.53 -5.84 -8.50
N ASP A 41 -7.15 -6.69 -9.47
CA ASP A 41 -6.43 -7.94 -9.20
C ASP A 41 -5.09 -7.68 -8.51
N HIS A 42 -4.37 -6.64 -8.93
CA HIS A 42 -3.11 -6.24 -8.30
C HIS A 42 -3.33 -5.72 -6.86
N ALA A 43 -4.37 -4.91 -6.63
CA ALA A 43 -4.74 -4.45 -5.30
C ALA A 43 -5.07 -5.61 -4.35
N ASP A 44 -5.83 -6.62 -4.84
CA ASP A 44 -6.14 -7.82 -4.07
C ASP A 44 -4.89 -8.64 -3.73
N ALA A 45 -3.90 -8.69 -4.64
CA ALA A 45 -2.60 -9.30 -4.38
C ALA A 45 -1.81 -8.55 -3.30
N LEU A 46 -1.79 -7.20 -3.33
CA LEU A 46 -1.15 -6.36 -2.31
C LEU A 46 -1.79 -6.53 -0.93
N LEU A 47 -3.13 -6.59 -0.86
CA LEU A 47 -3.87 -6.89 0.35
C LEU A 47 -3.51 -8.27 0.91
N SER A 48 -3.43 -9.27 0.04
CA SER A 48 -3.08 -10.65 0.41
C SER A 48 -1.65 -10.75 0.93
N ALA A 49 -0.69 -10.12 0.25
CA ALA A 49 0.71 -10.07 0.66
C ALA A 49 0.89 -9.38 2.03
N THR A 50 0.18 -8.27 2.25
CA THR A 50 0.20 -7.58 3.55
C THR A 50 -0.38 -8.46 4.65
N GLY A 51 -1.53 -9.11 4.40
CA GLY A 51 -2.15 -10.03 5.36
C GLY A 51 -1.25 -11.21 5.72
N ALA A 52 -0.58 -11.81 4.74
CA ALA A 52 0.33 -12.93 4.95
C ALA A 52 1.55 -12.59 5.81
N ALA A 53 1.96 -11.32 5.84
CA ALA A 53 3.09 -10.85 6.65
C ALA A 53 2.74 -10.70 8.14
N ILE A 54 1.46 -10.65 8.50
CA ILE A 54 1.02 -10.49 9.89
C ILE A 54 1.10 -11.83 10.61
N LYS A 55 1.91 -11.88 11.68
CA LYS A 55 2.11 -13.08 12.49
C LYS A 55 1.99 -12.72 13.98
N PRO A 56 1.21 -13.48 14.77
CA PRO A 56 0.27 -14.52 14.35
C PRO A 56 -0.77 -14.01 13.34
N PRO A 57 -1.38 -14.89 12.51
CA PRO A 57 -2.35 -14.46 11.53
C PRO A 57 -3.59 -13.83 12.19
N VAL A 58 -4.25 -12.96 11.46
CA VAL A 58 -5.54 -12.38 11.81
C VAL A 58 -6.59 -12.80 10.78
N GLU A 59 -7.84 -12.83 11.20
CA GLU A 59 -8.96 -13.07 10.30
C GLU A 59 -9.39 -11.77 9.60
N TRP A 60 -9.75 -11.91 8.34
CA TRP A 60 -10.12 -10.82 7.47
C TRP A 60 -11.55 -10.95 6.97
N GLY A 61 -12.26 -9.84 6.85
CA GLY A 61 -13.47 -9.71 6.05
C GLY A 61 -13.21 -8.84 4.83
N ARG A 62 -14.02 -8.99 3.79
CA ARG A 62 -14.07 -8.05 2.69
C ARG A 62 -14.65 -6.73 3.19
N GLY A 63 -14.18 -5.62 2.67
CA GLY A 63 -14.78 -4.32 2.87
C GLY A 63 -15.34 -3.78 1.55
N PRO A 64 -16.06 -2.65 1.58
CA PRO A 64 -16.57 -2.03 0.37
C PRO A 64 -15.44 -1.67 -0.58
N SER A 65 -15.65 -1.94 -1.87
CA SER A 65 -14.78 -1.51 -2.95
C SER A 65 -15.38 -0.31 -3.67
N SER A 66 -14.55 0.43 -4.40
CA SER A 66 -15.00 1.54 -5.25
C SER A 66 -14.14 1.65 -6.50
N ASP A 67 -14.78 2.11 -7.58
CA ASP A 67 -14.20 2.19 -8.91
C ASP A 67 -14.58 3.50 -9.65
N PRO A 68 -14.34 4.68 -9.03
CA PRO A 68 -14.72 5.95 -9.61
C PRO A 68 -13.95 6.25 -10.89
N ILE A 69 -14.62 6.96 -11.81
CA ILE A 69 -14.00 7.54 -13.01
C ILE A 69 -13.06 8.67 -12.59
N CYS A 70 -11.88 8.73 -13.22
CA CYS A 70 -10.96 9.84 -13.06
C CYS A 70 -11.36 11.01 -13.96
N THR A 71 -11.45 12.21 -13.38
CA THR A 71 -11.77 13.44 -14.11
C THR A 71 -10.55 14.35 -14.18
N ASP A 72 -10.56 15.26 -15.15
CA ASP A 72 -9.60 16.35 -15.25
C ASP A 72 -9.98 17.53 -14.32
N PHE A 73 -9.23 18.64 -14.41
CA PHE A 73 -9.49 19.84 -13.59
C PHE A 73 -10.81 20.56 -13.90
N LYS A 74 -11.49 20.20 -15.02
CA LYS A 74 -12.82 20.72 -15.40
C LYS A 74 -13.94 19.76 -15.03
N ASN A 75 -13.62 18.63 -14.39
CA ASN A 75 -14.49 17.49 -14.13
C ASN A 75 -14.93 16.74 -15.39
N ASP A 76 -14.21 16.85 -16.49
CA ASP A 76 -14.46 16.04 -17.68
C ASP A 76 -13.83 14.66 -17.51
N ALA A 77 -14.54 13.62 -17.98
CA ALA A 77 -14.04 12.23 -17.92
C ALA A 77 -12.76 12.06 -18.75
N THR A 78 -11.76 11.40 -18.19
CA THR A 78 -10.45 11.21 -18.84
C THR A 78 -10.31 9.89 -19.57
N GLY A 79 -11.35 9.03 -19.60
CA GLY A 79 -11.28 7.65 -20.07
C GLY A 79 -10.44 6.75 -19.18
N LYS A 80 -10.20 7.19 -17.92
CA LYS A 80 -9.50 6.45 -16.88
C LYS A 80 -10.37 6.33 -15.67
N GLY A 81 -10.12 5.30 -14.87
CA GLY A 81 -10.74 5.10 -13.56
C GLY A 81 -9.70 4.72 -12.52
N GLN A 82 -10.11 4.77 -11.28
CA GLN A 82 -9.33 4.35 -10.12
C GLN A 82 -10.10 3.26 -9.40
N ILE A 83 -9.42 2.28 -8.84
CA ILE A 83 -10.05 1.29 -7.97
C ILE A 83 -9.57 1.46 -6.53
N THR A 84 -10.43 1.11 -5.58
CA THR A 84 -10.04 0.90 -4.20
C THR A 84 -10.59 -0.44 -3.73
N ARG A 85 -9.71 -1.28 -3.18
CA ARG A 85 -10.04 -2.52 -2.50
C ARG A 85 -9.79 -2.35 -1.01
N ARG A 86 -10.69 -2.88 -0.20
CA ARG A 86 -10.60 -2.84 1.26
C ARG A 86 -10.72 -4.23 1.87
N ARG A 87 -9.93 -4.47 2.92
CA ARG A 87 -10.15 -5.58 3.87
C ARG A 87 -10.31 -5.03 5.28
N GLN A 88 -11.19 -5.65 6.04
CA GLN A 88 -11.39 -5.36 7.46
C GLN A 88 -10.78 -6.49 8.30
N VAL A 89 -10.06 -6.14 9.35
CA VAL A 89 -9.59 -7.11 10.34
C VAL A 89 -10.77 -7.47 11.26
N LEU A 90 -11.13 -8.76 11.30
CA LEU A 90 -12.19 -9.30 12.16
C LEU A 90 -11.66 -9.65 13.55
N THR A 91 -10.34 -9.86 13.65
CA THR A 91 -9.65 -10.11 14.93
C THR A 91 -9.59 -8.83 15.76
N ILE A 92 -9.96 -8.91 17.01
CA ILE A 92 -9.86 -7.78 17.94
C ILE A 92 -8.39 -7.45 18.19
N ILE A 93 -7.97 -6.24 17.85
CA ILE A 93 -6.64 -5.72 18.15
C ILE A 93 -6.75 -4.84 19.40
N SER A 94 -6.23 -5.31 20.53
CA SER A 94 -6.26 -4.55 21.78
C SER A 94 -5.43 -3.27 21.68
N ALA A 95 -5.72 -2.30 22.53
CA ALA A 95 -4.98 -1.04 22.57
C ALA A 95 -3.46 -1.28 22.76
N GLU A 96 -3.11 -2.28 23.58
CA GLU A 96 -1.73 -2.67 23.90
C GLU A 96 -1.02 -3.31 22.70
N ARG A 97 -1.75 -3.80 21.70
CA ARG A 97 -1.22 -4.47 20.50
C ARG A 97 -1.21 -3.60 19.25
N ARG A 98 -1.92 -2.48 19.23
CA ARG A 98 -2.03 -1.61 18.03
C ARG A 98 -0.67 -1.18 17.49
N GLY A 99 0.23 -0.73 18.37
CA GLY A 99 1.57 -0.33 17.97
C GLY A 99 2.38 -1.47 17.34
N SER A 100 2.29 -2.68 17.92
CA SER A 100 2.95 -3.88 17.37
C SER A 100 2.34 -4.29 16.03
N PHE A 101 1.02 -4.23 15.90
CA PHE A 101 0.31 -4.55 14.66
C PHE A 101 0.73 -3.61 13.53
N MET A 102 0.71 -2.29 13.78
CA MET A 102 1.20 -1.29 12.84
C MET A 102 2.67 -1.51 12.48
N GLY A 103 3.53 -1.77 13.47
CA GLY A 103 4.96 -1.99 13.24
C GLY A 103 5.24 -3.24 12.40
N VAL A 104 4.43 -4.29 12.49
CA VAL A 104 4.54 -5.47 11.62
C VAL A 104 4.24 -5.09 10.17
N VAL A 105 3.14 -4.38 9.94
CA VAL A 105 2.73 -3.94 8.59
C VAL A 105 3.75 -2.97 8.01
N GLU A 106 4.20 -1.98 8.78
CA GLU A 106 5.21 -1.01 8.33
C GLU A 106 6.51 -1.70 7.88
N ARG A 107 7.02 -2.63 8.68
CA ARG A 107 8.23 -3.39 8.32
C ARG A 107 8.02 -4.23 7.06
N SER A 108 6.85 -4.87 6.93
CA SER A 108 6.52 -5.65 5.74
C SER A 108 6.53 -4.77 4.50
N TRP A 109 5.89 -3.61 4.53
CA TRP A 109 5.85 -2.68 3.41
C TRP A 109 7.24 -2.15 3.04
N LYS A 110 8.07 -1.78 4.05
CA LYS A 110 9.46 -1.37 3.82
C LYS A 110 10.30 -2.49 3.18
N ASN A 111 10.14 -3.72 3.66
CA ASN A 111 10.86 -4.88 3.11
C ASN A 111 10.42 -5.22 1.67
N SER A 112 9.17 -4.88 1.32
CA SER A 112 8.65 -5.00 -0.06
C SER A 112 9.06 -3.83 -0.97
N GLY A 113 9.87 -2.88 -0.48
CA GLY A 113 10.33 -1.72 -1.25
C GLY A 113 9.32 -0.60 -1.34
N TYR A 114 8.25 -0.60 -0.51
CA TYR A 114 7.27 0.47 -0.49
C TYR A 114 7.78 1.66 0.31
N THR A 115 7.44 2.86 -0.14
CA THR A 115 7.76 4.10 0.56
C THR A 115 6.68 4.42 1.57
N ILE A 116 7.01 4.53 2.86
CA ILE A 116 6.09 5.07 3.87
C ILE A 116 5.97 6.58 3.62
N THR A 117 4.76 7.02 3.25
CA THR A 117 4.50 8.42 2.89
C THR A 117 4.05 9.26 4.07
N HIS A 118 3.38 8.64 5.03
CA HIS A 118 2.91 9.31 6.26
C HIS A 118 2.63 8.30 7.37
N VAL A 119 2.80 8.74 8.62
CA VAL A 119 2.38 8.01 9.82
C VAL A 119 1.59 8.95 10.70
N ARG A 120 0.33 8.60 10.98
CA ARG A 120 -0.52 9.31 11.94
C ARG A 120 -0.38 8.64 13.30
N ASN A 121 0.40 9.25 14.19
CA ASN A 121 0.58 8.80 15.57
C ASN A 121 -0.51 9.37 16.47
N HIS A 122 -1.72 8.83 16.37
CA HIS A 122 -2.81 9.18 17.27
C HIS A 122 -3.09 8.00 18.20
N PRO A 123 -3.23 8.22 19.52
CA PRO A 123 -3.37 7.12 20.48
C PRO A 123 -4.61 6.24 20.24
N GLU A 124 -5.70 6.83 19.75
CA GLU A 124 -6.95 6.11 19.54
C GLU A 124 -7.16 5.63 18.10
N ASN A 125 -6.66 6.41 17.11
CA ASN A 125 -6.83 6.09 15.69
C ASN A 125 -5.54 6.30 14.89
N PRO A 126 -4.50 5.50 15.16
CA PRO A 126 -3.26 5.56 14.41
C PRO A 126 -3.45 5.04 12.98
N ALA A 127 -2.64 5.53 12.04
CA ALA A 127 -2.64 5.06 10.66
C ALA A 127 -1.25 5.11 10.04
N ILE A 128 -1.02 4.24 9.05
CA ILE A 128 0.18 4.24 8.20
C ILE A 128 -0.26 4.35 6.76
N PHE A 129 0.46 5.18 6.00
CA PHE A 129 0.26 5.38 4.58
C PHE A 129 1.53 5.03 3.84
N ALA A 130 1.41 4.28 2.75
CA ALA A 130 2.53 3.90 1.92
C ALA A 130 2.18 4.02 0.43
N ALA A 131 3.22 4.05 -0.40
CA ALA A 131 3.11 3.98 -1.85
C ALA A 131 4.05 2.91 -2.39
N THR A 132 3.55 2.12 -3.34
CA THR A 132 4.36 1.17 -4.12
C THR A 132 5.15 1.91 -5.20
N PRO A 133 6.22 1.31 -5.75
CA PRO A 133 6.97 1.92 -6.85
C PRO A 133 6.13 2.20 -8.09
N ASP A 134 5.11 1.39 -8.36
CA ASP A 134 4.16 1.52 -9.46
C ASP A 134 2.96 2.43 -9.14
N GLY A 135 2.95 3.09 -7.98
CA GLY A 135 2.04 4.18 -7.66
C GLY A 135 0.74 3.80 -6.96
N PHE A 136 0.56 2.54 -6.53
CA PHE A 136 -0.54 2.19 -5.65
C PHE A 136 -0.32 2.81 -4.27
N ARG A 137 -1.42 3.16 -3.61
CA ARG A 137 -1.42 3.71 -2.25
C ARG A 137 -2.02 2.70 -1.30
N LEU A 138 -1.33 2.45 -0.20
CA LEU A 138 -1.77 1.56 0.85
C LEU A 138 -2.04 2.38 2.11
N THR A 139 -3.12 2.04 2.81
CA THR A 139 -3.45 2.65 4.10
C THR A 139 -3.82 1.55 5.08
N LEU A 140 -3.17 1.51 6.23
CA LEU A 140 -3.65 0.80 7.40
C LEU A 140 -4.18 1.84 8.38
N ASP A 141 -5.47 1.80 8.69
CA ASP A 141 -6.15 2.68 9.64
C ASP A 141 -6.70 1.85 10.79
N ILE A 142 -6.50 2.28 12.04
CA ILE A 142 -7.03 1.61 13.23
C ILE A 142 -7.96 2.58 13.96
N GLY A 143 -9.25 2.24 14.03
CA GLY A 143 -10.24 3.03 14.74
C GLY A 143 -10.16 2.87 16.26
N TYR A 144 -10.81 3.76 16.98
CA TYR A 144 -10.74 3.85 18.44
C TYR A 144 -11.29 2.61 19.17
N LYS A 145 -12.20 1.83 18.55
CA LYS A 145 -12.69 0.55 19.08
C LYS A 145 -11.89 -0.66 18.61
N GLY A 146 -10.71 -0.45 17.98
CA GLY A 146 -9.87 -1.52 17.49
C GLY A 146 -10.24 -2.05 16.11
N GLN A 147 -11.17 -1.40 15.39
CA GLN A 147 -11.41 -1.71 13.98
C GLN A 147 -10.12 -1.42 13.21
N ALA A 148 -9.68 -2.33 12.38
CA ALA A 148 -8.54 -2.10 11.51
C ALA A 148 -8.95 -2.35 10.06
N TYR A 149 -8.64 -1.38 9.19
CA TYR A 149 -8.93 -1.42 7.77
C TYR A 149 -7.63 -1.32 6.98
N LEU A 150 -7.53 -2.16 5.99
CA LEU A 150 -6.43 -2.13 5.03
C LEU A 150 -7.01 -1.79 3.66
N ASP A 151 -6.61 -0.64 3.13
CA ASP A 151 -7.04 -0.14 1.83
C ASP A 151 -5.88 -0.16 0.85
N VAL A 152 -6.17 -0.49 -0.39
CA VAL A 152 -5.27 -0.33 -1.52
C VAL A 152 -6.01 0.40 -2.64
N SER A 153 -5.48 1.56 -3.03
CA SER A 153 -6.02 2.35 -4.13
C SER A 153 -5.02 2.41 -5.28
N SER A 154 -5.49 2.19 -6.50
CA SER A 154 -4.67 2.32 -7.71
C SER A 154 -4.42 3.78 -8.10
N PRO A 155 -3.42 4.09 -8.93
CA PRO A 155 -3.45 5.30 -9.74
C PRO A 155 -4.62 5.25 -10.74
N CYS A 156 -4.85 6.36 -11.48
CA CYS A 156 -5.80 6.35 -12.60
C CYS A 156 -5.24 5.51 -13.74
N VAL A 157 -5.93 4.44 -14.09
CA VAL A 157 -5.61 3.47 -15.15
C VAL A 157 -6.69 3.50 -16.23
N THR A 158 -6.53 2.75 -17.33
CA THR A 158 -7.53 2.69 -18.41
C THR A 158 -8.87 2.17 -17.87
N GLU A 159 -9.95 2.88 -18.15
CA GLU A 159 -11.30 2.50 -17.73
C GLU A 159 -11.70 1.12 -18.28
N SER A 160 -12.30 0.30 -17.43
CA SER A 160 -12.91 -1.00 -17.77
C SER A 160 -13.92 -1.38 -16.71
N GLU A 161 -14.78 -2.34 -17.00
CA GLU A 161 -15.58 -3.01 -15.99
C GLU A 161 -14.67 -3.69 -14.95
N VAL A 162 -15.15 -3.74 -13.70
CA VAL A 162 -14.43 -4.33 -12.56
C VAL A 162 -15.36 -5.32 -11.86
N ALA A 163 -14.91 -6.57 -11.76
CA ALA A 163 -15.61 -7.58 -11.01
C ALA A 163 -15.56 -7.31 -9.49
N ASP A 164 -16.56 -7.82 -8.79
CA ASP A 164 -16.55 -7.81 -7.32
C ASP A 164 -15.29 -8.50 -6.76
N PRO A 165 -14.81 -8.07 -5.58
CA PRO A 165 -13.69 -8.73 -4.93
C PRO A 165 -13.96 -10.22 -4.73
N PRO A 166 -12.97 -11.09 -5.00
CA PRO A 166 -13.15 -12.52 -4.77
C PRO A 166 -13.32 -12.80 -3.26
N PRO A 167 -14.03 -13.87 -2.88
CA PRO A 167 -14.08 -14.34 -1.50
C PRO A 167 -12.67 -14.53 -0.92
N ILE A 168 -12.50 -14.20 0.37
CA ILE A 168 -11.23 -14.44 1.05
C ILE A 168 -11.12 -15.94 1.37
N PRO A 169 -10.11 -16.66 0.85
CA PRO A 169 -9.94 -18.09 1.14
C PRO A 169 -9.76 -18.33 2.64
N ARG A 170 -10.47 -19.33 3.19
CA ARG A 170 -10.41 -19.74 4.60
C ARG A 170 -10.43 -21.27 4.69
N ASP A 171 -9.67 -21.80 5.64
CA ASP A 171 -9.66 -23.22 5.95
C ASP A 171 -10.92 -23.63 6.74
N THR A 172 -11.49 -22.69 7.51
CA THR A 172 -12.69 -22.90 8.31
C THR A 172 -13.67 -21.75 8.14
N PRO A 173 -14.99 -22.01 8.14
CA PRO A 173 -16.00 -20.95 8.14
C PRO A 173 -15.84 -20.01 9.33
N LEU A 174 -16.19 -18.74 9.13
CA LEU A 174 -16.25 -17.77 10.23
C LEU A 174 -17.37 -18.18 11.20
N PRO A 175 -17.15 -17.99 12.52
CA PRO A 175 -18.25 -18.06 13.46
C PRO A 175 -19.24 -16.92 13.22
N PRO A 176 -20.51 -17.07 13.60
CA PRO A 176 -21.51 -16.03 13.42
C PRO A 176 -21.06 -14.68 14.02
N ASN A 177 -21.22 -13.61 13.22
CA ASN A 177 -20.91 -12.25 13.65
C ASN A 177 -22.03 -11.70 14.55
N PRO A 178 -21.77 -11.43 15.82
CA PRO A 178 -22.78 -10.89 16.73
C PRO A 178 -23.20 -9.45 16.40
N ASN A 179 -22.43 -8.75 15.55
CA ASN A 179 -22.71 -7.38 15.12
C ASN A 179 -23.56 -7.34 13.84
N ASP A 180 -23.80 -8.48 13.21
CA ASP A 180 -24.58 -8.62 11.99
C ASP A 180 -25.54 -9.81 12.12
N PRO A 181 -26.65 -9.64 12.83
CA PRO A 181 -27.62 -10.72 13.05
C PRO A 181 -28.44 -11.08 11.79
N GLU A 182 -28.48 -10.21 10.78
CA GLU A 182 -29.20 -10.45 9.53
C GLU A 182 -28.41 -11.34 8.58
N ASP A 183 -27.09 -11.16 8.51
CA ASP A 183 -26.18 -12.01 7.74
C ASP A 183 -24.93 -12.37 8.56
N PRO A 184 -25.07 -13.19 9.61
CA PRO A 184 -23.99 -13.45 10.56
C PRO A 184 -22.81 -14.21 9.98
N THR A 185 -22.95 -14.79 8.79
CA THR A 185 -21.89 -15.56 8.10
C THR A 185 -21.28 -14.84 6.91
N SER A 186 -21.69 -13.60 6.67
CA SER A 186 -21.18 -12.76 5.60
C SER A 186 -19.66 -12.63 5.66
N ASP A 187 -19.00 -12.71 4.52
CA ASP A 187 -17.59 -12.35 4.39
C ASP A 187 -17.39 -10.84 4.14
N GLU A 188 -18.48 -10.08 4.07
CA GLU A 188 -18.52 -8.61 4.12
C GLU A 188 -19.08 -8.14 5.48
N PRO A 189 -18.35 -8.38 6.58
CA PRO A 189 -18.89 -8.17 7.90
C PRO A 189 -19.15 -6.68 8.14
N PHE A 190 -20.33 -6.42 8.70
CA PHE A 190 -20.69 -5.11 9.21
C PHE A 190 -20.28 -4.98 10.68
N GLY A 191 -19.73 -3.80 11.06
CA GLY A 191 -19.55 -3.44 12.47
C GLY A 191 -18.13 -3.64 13.01
N LEU A 192 -18.06 -4.08 14.27
CA LEU A 192 -16.81 -4.16 15.03
C LEU A 192 -16.11 -5.50 14.86
N PRO A 193 -14.77 -5.58 15.06
CA PRO A 193 -14.08 -6.84 15.16
C PRO A 193 -14.65 -7.67 16.32
N TYR A 194 -14.77 -8.98 16.13
CA TYR A 194 -15.43 -9.87 17.11
C TYR A 194 -14.66 -11.15 17.41
N LEU A 195 -13.62 -11.46 16.64
CA LEU A 195 -12.81 -12.65 16.84
C LEU A 195 -11.66 -12.39 17.82
N LYS A 196 -11.49 -13.27 18.78
CA LYS A 196 -10.40 -13.17 19.75
C LYS A 196 -9.15 -13.91 19.26
N SER A 197 -8.01 -13.35 19.56
CA SER A 197 -6.68 -13.95 19.37
C SER A 197 -5.94 -13.88 20.70
N ASP A 198 -5.30 -14.96 21.10
CA ASP A 198 -4.48 -15.00 22.34
C ASP A 198 -3.38 -13.93 22.31
N PHE A 199 -2.85 -13.61 21.14
CA PHE A 199 -1.81 -12.60 20.98
C PHE A 199 -2.38 -11.20 20.72
N TRP A 200 -3.19 -11.04 19.66
CA TRP A 200 -3.63 -9.70 19.24
C TRP A 200 -4.68 -9.06 20.15
N SER A 201 -5.48 -9.89 20.83
CA SER A 201 -6.51 -9.42 21.76
C SER A 201 -6.03 -9.34 23.21
N ALA A 202 -4.76 -9.70 23.49
CA ALA A 202 -4.21 -9.64 24.82
C ALA A 202 -4.08 -8.22 25.33
N THR A 203 -4.47 -7.98 26.58
CA THR A 203 -4.39 -6.69 27.27
C THR A 203 -3.14 -6.55 28.13
N THR A 204 -2.34 -7.61 28.25
CA THR A 204 -1.04 -7.56 28.94
C THR A 204 0.01 -6.94 28.02
N PRO A 205 0.84 -6.02 28.51
CA PRO A 205 1.95 -5.46 27.74
C PRO A 205 2.89 -6.55 27.20
N ILE A 206 3.48 -6.34 26.03
CA ILE A 206 4.57 -7.19 25.54
C ILE A 206 5.79 -6.90 26.43
N SER A 207 6.22 -7.88 27.21
CA SER A 207 7.47 -7.75 27.96
C SER A 207 8.61 -7.51 26.97
N SER A 208 9.29 -6.38 27.06
CA SER A 208 10.57 -6.21 26.35
C SER A 208 11.52 -7.30 26.83
N PRO A 209 12.25 -7.98 25.94
CA PRO A 209 13.27 -8.90 26.38
C PRO A 209 14.24 -8.15 27.30
N THR A 210 14.37 -8.61 28.52
CA THR A 210 15.37 -8.09 29.45
C THR A 210 16.73 -8.25 28.77
N PRO A 211 17.54 -7.18 28.62
CA PRO A 211 18.88 -7.33 28.07
C PRO A 211 19.61 -8.33 28.95
N SER A 212 20.00 -9.46 28.39
CA SER A 212 20.84 -10.43 29.06
C SER A 212 22.09 -9.71 29.51
N ALA A 213 22.32 -9.62 30.83
CA ALA A 213 23.56 -9.08 31.35
C ALA A 213 24.69 -9.92 30.75
N ALA A 214 25.47 -9.29 29.85
CA ALA A 214 26.69 -9.88 29.35
C ALA A 214 27.59 -10.09 30.57
N GLY A 215 27.78 -11.34 30.91
CA GLY A 215 28.67 -11.77 31.99
C GLY A 215 30.08 -11.23 31.75
N SER A 216 30.57 -10.56 32.75
CA SER A 216 31.96 -10.15 32.90
C SER A 216 32.91 -11.35 33.01
#